data_21ed12fbbca82b0286d6287abf1dc657
#
_entry.id   21ed12fbbca82b0286d6287abf1dc657
#
_cell.length_a   1.000
_cell.length_b   1.000
_cell.length_c   1.000
_cell.angle_alpha   90.00
_cell.angle_beta   90.00
_cell.angle_gamma   90.00
#
_symmetry.space_group_name_H-M   'P 1'
#
loop_
_entity.id
_entity.type
_entity.pdbx_description
1 polymer ?
#
loop_
_entity_poly.entity_id
_entity_poly.type
_entity_poly.pdbx_seq_one_letter_code
_entity_poly.pdbx_strand_id
1 'polypeptide(L)'
;TFKKLCNDICRFQRNSSKKVVEDIKSIIYEKYDEDISINYIAKAVYLTPSYICLLFKQETGMTINDFLTMVRIEKAKELISGKMTKLYEVSKKVGYNDPKYFSKIFKKYTGVKPSEYNK
;
A
#
# COMPACT_ATOMS: atom_id res chain seq x y z
N THR A 1 35.38 14.39 -14.51
CA THR A 1 35.19 14.21 -15.95
C THR A 1 33.74 14.10 -16.32
N PHE A 2 33.44 14.44 -17.55
CA PHE A 2 32.07 14.45 -18.05
C PHE A 2 31.40 13.06 -17.99
N LYS A 3 32.15 12.02 -18.35
CA LYS A 3 31.62 10.63 -18.30
C LYS A 3 31.27 10.21 -16.89
N LYS A 4 32.09 10.55 -15.92
CA LYS A 4 31.83 10.24 -14.52
C LYS A 4 30.55 10.93 -14.03
N LEU A 5 30.38 12.19 -14.44
CA LEU A 5 29.19 12.96 -14.07
C LEU A 5 27.92 12.33 -14.62
N CYS A 6 27.94 11.89 -15.88
CA CYS A 6 26.79 11.23 -16.51
C CYS A 6 26.44 9.92 -15.80
N ASN A 7 27.45 9.12 -15.45
CA ASN A 7 27.23 7.87 -14.72
C ASN A 7 26.63 8.12 -13.34
N ASP A 8 27.09 9.17 -12.65
CA ASP A 8 26.56 9.54 -11.35
C ASP A 8 25.10 9.96 -11.44
N ILE A 9 24.76 10.72 -12.49
CA ILE A 9 23.37 11.14 -12.72
C ILE A 9 22.47 9.93 -12.98
N CYS A 10 22.91 8.99 -13.83
CA CYS A 10 22.15 7.76 -14.11
C CYS A 10 21.95 6.92 -12.83
N ARG A 11 23.01 6.78 -12.05
CA ARG A 11 22.98 6.07 -10.80
C ARG A 11 22.03 6.74 -9.80
N PHE A 12 22.08 8.07 -9.74
CA PHE A 12 21.19 8.85 -8.89
C PHE A 12 19.72 8.67 -9.28
N GLN A 13 19.41 8.68 -10.58
CA GLN A 13 18.04 8.48 -11.05
C GLN A 13 17.49 7.11 -10.68
N ARG A 14 18.29 6.04 -10.83
CA ARG A 14 17.88 4.69 -10.44
C ARG A 14 17.63 4.59 -8.93
N ASN A 15 18.54 5.13 -8.13
CA ASN A 15 18.40 5.14 -6.68
C ASN A 15 17.22 6.00 -6.26
N SER A 16 16.99 7.11 -6.98
CA SER A 16 15.87 7.99 -6.72
C SER A 16 14.53 7.30 -6.97
N SER A 17 14.42 6.50 -8.04
CA SER A 17 13.21 5.74 -8.35
C SER A 17 12.90 4.71 -7.27
N LYS A 18 13.90 3.95 -6.85
CA LYS A 18 13.74 2.98 -5.77
C LYS A 18 13.39 3.66 -4.47
N LYS A 19 14.04 4.78 -4.18
CA LYS A 19 13.76 5.54 -2.96
C LYS A 19 12.32 6.06 -2.95
N VAL A 20 11.83 6.59 -4.07
CA VAL A 20 10.46 7.06 -4.18
C VAL A 20 9.48 5.93 -3.90
N VAL A 21 9.70 4.76 -4.49
CA VAL A 21 8.85 3.58 -4.26
C VAL A 21 8.88 3.18 -2.78
N GLU A 22 10.05 3.17 -2.15
CA GLU A 22 10.15 2.86 -0.73
C GLU A 22 9.46 3.90 0.14
N ASP A 23 9.55 5.19 -0.23
CA ASP A 23 8.84 6.25 0.47
C ASP A 23 7.33 6.08 0.36
N ILE A 24 6.83 5.71 -0.83
CA ILE A 24 5.41 5.44 -1.04
C ILE A 24 4.95 4.26 -0.16
N LYS A 25 5.71 3.18 -0.13
CA LYS A 25 5.41 2.03 0.72
C LYS A 25 5.38 2.43 2.19
N SER A 26 6.34 3.23 2.64
CA SER A 26 6.40 3.70 4.03
C SER A 26 5.17 4.52 4.40
N ILE A 27 4.73 5.41 3.51
CA ILE A 27 3.52 6.20 3.73
C ILE A 27 2.30 5.28 3.88
N ILE A 28 2.20 4.27 3.01
CA ILE A 28 1.09 3.32 3.05
C ILE A 28 1.10 2.53 4.36
N TYR A 29 2.25 2.01 4.78
CA TYR A 29 2.37 1.26 6.04
C TYR A 29 2.03 2.12 7.25
N GLU A 30 2.39 3.39 7.21
CA GLU A 30 2.13 4.31 8.32
C GLU A 30 0.67 4.75 8.38
N LYS A 31 0.03 4.91 7.22
CA LYS A 31 -1.31 5.52 7.13
C LYS A 31 -2.36 4.65 6.45
N TYR A 32 -2.16 3.33 6.43
CA TYR A 32 -3.08 2.42 5.75
C TYR A 32 -4.50 2.47 6.32
N ASP A 33 -4.65 2.82 7.59
CA ASP A 33 -5.94 2.91 8.28
C ASP A 33 -6.66 4.23 8.04
N GLU A 34 -6.04 5.16 7.33
CA GLU A 34 -6.64 6.44 7.00
C GLU A 34 -7.10 6.45 5.54
N ASP A 35 -7.96 7.39 5.20
CA ASP A 35 -8.44 7.57 3.83
C ASP A 35 -7.39 8.35 3.03
N ILE A 36 -6.33 7.67 2.61
CA ILE A 36 -5.27 8.29 1.83
C ILE A 36 -5.56 8.14 0.34
N SER A 37 -5.35 9.22 -0.39
CA SER A 37 -5.53 9.24 -1.84
C SER A 37 -4.17 9.21 -2.53
N ILE A 38 -4.18 8.89 -3.83
CA ILE A 38 -2.98 8.97 -4.67
C ILE A 38 -2.46 10.40 -4.69
N ASN A 39 -3.36 11.40 -4.70
CA ASN A 39 -2.96 12.81 -4.63
C ASN A 39 -2.20 13.13 -3.34
N TYR A 40 -2.64 12.60 -2.22
CA TYR A 40 -1.95 12.78 -0.94
C TYR A 40 -0.53 12.21 -1.00
N ILE A 41 -0.38 11.00 -1.51
CA ILE A 41 0.91 10.34 -1.61
C ILE A 41 1.83 11.12 -2.56
N ALA A 42 1.29 11.57 -3.70
CA ALA A 42 2.05 12.33 -4.69
C ALA A 42 2.61 13.62 -4.09
N LYS A 43 1.80 14.34 -3.33
CA LYS A 43 2.23 15.56 -2.64
C LYS A 43 3.31 15.27 -1.63
N ALA A 44 3.19 14.17 -0.90
CA ALA A 44 4.16 13.80 0.14
C ALA A 44 5.54 13.50 -0.46
N VAL A 45 5.61 13.00 -1.69
CA VAL A 45 6.88 12.68 -2.35
C VAL A 45 7.26 13.74 -3.41
N TYR A 46 6.51 14.84 -3.52
CA TYR A 46 6.77 15.98 -4.41
C TYR A 46 6.76 15.58 -5.90
N LEU A 47 5.86 14.67 -6.28
CA LEU A 47 5.74 14.19 -7.67
C LEU A 47 4.28 14.23 -8.09
N THR A 48 4.03 14.03 -9.38
CA THR A 48 2.66 13.99 -9.91
C THR A 48 2.02 12.62 -9.67
N PRO A 49 0.68 12.57 -9.53
CA PRO A 49 -0.01 11.28 -9.39
C PRO A 49 0.26 10.32 -10.54
N SER A 50 0.26 10.81 -11.77
CA SER A 50 0.54 9.98 -12.95
C SER A 50 1.92 9.34 -12.89
N TYR A 51 2.92 10.13 -12.48
CA TYR A 51 4.30 9.65 -12.41
C TYR A 51 4.48 8.60 -11.34
N ILE A 52 3.93 8.81 -10.15
CA ILE A 52 4.08 7.83 -9.05
C ILE A 52 3.35 6.53 -9.38
N CYS A 53 2.19 6.60 -10.04
CA CYS A 53 1.47 5.40 -10.46
C CYS A 53 2.28 4.58 -11.44
N LEU A 54 2.85 5.24 -12.44
CA LEU A 54 3.69 4.57 -13.43
C LEU A 54 4.93 3.95 -12.78
N LEU A 55 5.63 4.73 -11.99
CA LEU A 55 6.86 4.30 -11.33
C LEU A 55 6.63 3.12 -10.40
N PHE A 56 5.60 3.21 -9.57
CA PHE A 56 5.27 2.14 -8.62
C PHE A 56 4.94 0.84 -9.35
N LYS A 57 4.14 0.93 -10.41
CA LYS A 57 3.79 -0.26 -11.21
C LYS A 57 5.03 -0.87 -11.86
N GLN A 58 5.93 -0.04 -12.40
CA GLN A 58 7.16 -0.54 -13.03
C GLN A 58 8.08 -1.24 -12.03
N GLU A 59 8.20 -0.70 -10.83
CA GLU A 59 9.14 -1.23 -9.84
C GLU A 59 8.58 -2.41 -9.05
N THR A 60 7.28 -2.45 -8.80
CA THR A 60 6.67 -3.48 -7.94
C THR A 60 5.79 -4.47 -8.69
N GLY A 61 5.34 -4.13 -9.90
CA GLY A 61 4.36 -4.92 -10.62
C GLY A 61 2.93 -4.75 -10.13
N MET A 62 2.71 -3.92 -9.10
CA MET A 62 1.40 -3.69 -8.50
C MET A 62 1.02 -2.22 -8.63
N THR A 63 -0.29 -1.95 -8.64
CA THR A 63 -0.75 -0.57 -8.49
C THR A 63 -0.62 -0.13 -7.03
N ILE A 64 -0.61 1.18 -6.80
CA ILE A 64 -0.56 1.72 -5.44
C ILE A 64 -1.82 1.27 -4.66
N ASN A 65 -2.98 1.27 -5.30
CA ASN A 65 -4.23 0.84 -4.67
C ASN A 65 -4.18 -0.64 -4.29
N ASP A 66 -3.63 -1.49 -5.15
CA ASP A 66 -3.47 -2.92 -4.86
C ASP A 66 -2.54 -3.12 -3.66
N PHE A 67 -1.47 -2.36 -3.59
CA PHE A 67 -0.53 -2.44 -2.48
C PHE A 67 -1.19 -2.00 -1.17
N LEU A 68 -1.94 -0.90 -1.20
CA LEU A 68 -2.69 -0.43 -0.03
C LEU A 68 -3.67 -1.50 0.45
N THR A 69 -4.41 -2.10 -0.49
CA THR A 69 -5.36 -3.17 -0.16
C THR A 69 -4.64 -4.35 0.48
N MET A 70 -3.52 -4.76 -0.10
CA MET A 70 -2.71 -5.86 0.45
C MET A 70 -2.27 -5.57 1.89
N VAL A 71 -1.80 -4.36 2.16
CA VAL A 71 -1.36 -3.97 3.50
C VAL A 71 -2.53 -4.03 4.48
N ARG A 72 -3.69 -3.50 4.08
CA ARG A 72 -4.90 -3.53 4.92
C ARG A 72 -5.32 -4.96 5.23
N ILE A 73 -5.29 -5.85 4.24
CA ILE A 73 -5.66 -7.26 4.46
C ILE A 73 -4.65 -7.96 5.37
N GLU A 74 -3.35 -7.70 5.20
CA GLU A 74 -2.33 -8.28 6.07
C GLU A 74 -2.52 -7.83 7.53
N LYS A 75 -2.85 -6.55 7.73
CA LYS A 75 -3.13 -6.04 9.08
C LYS A 75 -4.41 -6.65 9.64
N ALA A 76 -5.42 -6.87 8.80
CA ALA A 76 -6.66 -7.53 9.21
C ALA A 76 -6.39 -8.96 9.69
N LYS A 77 -5.53 -9.70 8.98
CA LYS A 77 -5.13 -11.05 9.38
C LYS A 77 -4.50 -11.05 10.77
N GLU A 78 -3.61 -10.09 11.03
CA GLU A 78 -2.97 -9.94 12.34
C GLU A 78 -3.99 -9.69 13.45
N LEU A 79 -4.95 -8.80 13.19
CA LEU A 79 -5.99 -8.45 14.18
C LEU A 79 -6.89 -9.64 14.47
N ILE A 80 -7.30 -10.38 13.45
CA ILE A 80 -8.15 -11.55 13.61
C ILE A 80 -7.40 -12.64 14.37
N SER A 81 -6.14 -12.88 14.04
CA SER A 81 -5.29 -13.84 14.76
C SER A 81 -5.04 -13.42 16.20
N GLY A 82 -5.06 -12.12 16.49
CA GLY A 82 -4.90 -11.56 17.81
C GLY A 82 -6.18 -11.47 18.64
N LYS A 83 -7.21 -12.24 18.27
CA LYS A 83 -8.49 -12.34 18.98
C LYS A 83 -9.47 -11.18 18.81
N MET A 84 -9.23 -10.29 17.86
CA MET A 84 -10.24 -9.31 17.49
C MET A 84 -11.26 -9.99 16.58
N THR A 85 -12.47 -10.24 17.08
CA THR A 85 -13.44 -11.08 16.42
C THR A 85 -14.57 -10.34 15.71
N LYS A 86 -14.81 -9.08 16.10
CA LYS A 86 -15.91 -8.32 15.53
C LYS A 86 -15.53 -7.74 14.18
N LEU A 87 -16.29 -8.13 13.16
CA LEU A 87 -16.01 -7.75 11.77
C LEU A 87 -15.94 -6.23 11.59
N TYR A 88 -16.88 -5.48 12.17
CA TYR A 88 -16.88 -4.03 11.98
C TYR A 88 -15.69 -3.34 12.65
N GLU A 89 -15.19 -3.90 13.75
CA GLU A 89 -14.01 -3.35 14.44
C GLU A 89 -12.75 -3.58 13.62
N VAL A 90 -12.58 -4.78 13.09
CA VAL A 90 -11.44 -5.10 12.21
C VAL A 90 -11.49 -4.24 10.95
N SER A 91 -12.64 -4.17 10.32
CA SER A 91 -12.86 -3.36 9.12
C SER A 91 -12.46 -1.91 9.34
N LYS A 92 -12.96 -1.31 10.41
CA LYS A 92 -12.69 0.09 10.74
C LYS A 92 -11.21 0.32 11.04
N LYS A 93 -10.58 -0.59 11.77
CA LYS A 93 -9.17 -0.45 12.15
C LYS A 93 -8.23 -0.51 10.95
N VAL A 94 -8.61 -1.22 9.91
CA VAL A 94 -7.77 -1.30 8.71
C VAL A 94 -8.18 -0.31 7.62
N GLY A 95 -9.12 0.59 7.91
CA GLY A 95 -9.43 1.71 7.03
C GLY A 95 -10.66 1.53 6.14
N TYR A 96 -11.48 0.51 6.39
CA TYR A 96 -12.73 0.29 5.63
C TYR A 96 -13.94 0.70 6.48
N ASN A 97 -14.75 1.60 5.94
CA ASN A 97 -15.95 2.06 6.63
C ASN A 97 -17.12 1.07 6.49
N ASP A 98 -17.11 0.27 5.42
CA ASP A 98 -18.17 -0.70 5.13
C ASP A 98 -17.67 -2.11 5.41
N PRO A 99 -18.17 -2.78 6.47
CA PRO A 99 -17.75 -4.14 6.79
C PRO A 99 -18.09 -5.16 5.70
N LYS A 100 -19.19 -4.94 4.97
CA LYS A 100 -19.57 -5.83 3.86
C LYS A 100 -18.56 -5.76 2.73
N TYR A 101 -18.12 -4.56 2.38
CA TYR A 101 -17.10 -4.37 1.35
C TYR A 101 -15.78 -4.99 1.79
N PHE A 102 -15.39 -4.74 3.04
CA PHE A 102 -14.18 -5.33 3.61
C PHE A 102 -14.21 -6.86 3.53
N SER A 103 -15.34 -7.47 3.90
CA SER A 103 -15.50 -8.91 3.85
C SER A 103 -15.28 -9.47 2.43
N LYS A 104 -15.83 -8.79 1.42
CA LYS A 104 -15.64 -9.18 0.02
C LYS A 104 -14.17 -9.10 -0.38
N ILE A 105 -13.50 -8.01 -0.03
CA ILE A 105 -12.08 -7.81 -0.35
C ILE A 105 -11.23 -8.85 0.37
N PHE A 106 -11.50 -9.10 1.64
CA PHE A 106 -10.78 -10.09 2.43
C PHE A 106 -10.90 -11.48 1.81
N LYS A 107 -12.11 -11.87 1.43
CA LYS A 107 -12.35 -13.18 0.78
C LYS A 107 -11.61 -13.26 -0.56
N LYS A 108 -11.59 -12.17 -1.32
CA LYS A 108 -10.89 -12.14 -2.60
C LYS A 108 -9.39 -12.38 -2.43
N TYR A 109 -8.77 -11.81 -1.39
CA TYR A 109 -7.33 -11.91 -1.19
C TYR A 109 -6.90 -13.16 -0.41
N THR A 110 -7.75 -13.68 0.48
CA THR A 110 -7.39 -14.82 1.33
C THR A 110 -8.09 -16.12 0.93
N GLY A 111 -9.17 -16.03 0.16
CA GLY A 111 -9.98 -17.19 -0.22
C GLY A 111 -11.06 -17.55 0.79
N VAL A 112 -11.07 -16.95 1.98
CA VAL A 112 -12.05 -17.24 3.02
C VAL A 112 -12.60 -15.94 3.60
N LYS A 113 -13.78 -16.02 4.21
CA LYS A 113 -14.36 -14.86 4.90
C LYS A 113 -13.59 -14.56 6.19
N PRO A 114 -13.59 -13.28 6.65
CA PRO A 114 -12.91 -12.95 7.90
C PRO A 114 -13.39 -13.78 9.09
N SER A 115 -14.68 -14.09 9.15
CA SER A 115 -15.26 -14.90 10.22
C SER A 115 -14.76 -16.34 10.20
N GLU A 116 -14.31 -16.83 9.07
CA GLU A 116 -13.81 -18.19 8.88
C GLU A 116 -12.29 -18.29 8.97
N TYR A 117 -11.59 -17.16 8.92
CA TYR A 117 -10.14 -17.16 8.81
C TYR A 117 -9.45 -17.77 10.03
N ASN A 118 -10.03 -17.57 11.21
CA ASN A 118 -9.43 -18.01 12.47
C ASN A 118 -10.01 -19.32 13.00
N LYS A 119 -10.70 -20.08 12.15
CA LYS A 119 -11.26 -21.40 12.55
C LYS A 119 -10.32 -22.55 12.17
#